data_b667aa4dea695fc780feae362aca7cfc
#
_entry.id   b667aa4dea695fc780feae362aca7cfc
#
_cell.length_a   1.000
_cell.length_b   1.000
_cell.length_c   1.000
_cell.angle_alpha   90.00
_cell.angle_beta   90.00
_cell.angle_gamma   90.00
#
_symmetry.space_group_name_H-M   'P 1'
#
loop_
_entity.id
_entity.type
_entity.pdbx_description
1 polymer ?
#
loop_
_entity_poly.entity_id
_entity_poly.type
_entity_poly.pdbx_seq_one_letter_code
_entity_poly.pdbx_strand_id
1 'polypeptide(L)'
;MKKTIWLVYLVLVLLPMGAGAEAAPSSEQFDPELAQTALQIAEMCYLPSMQASVLSVSGYRQVGLYNMDREPDDSRHVAAYALYDRVTEDERTEVIIAIRGTGEGEWKLNLDLMPSGNYDLPYAENFALAAEDILSTHQAYLDALVSPVFLVTGHSRGAAVANILGARLTDRFQAENVYVYTFATPRTVRGEYPAYANIFNVINPSDIVTYLPFPQWGFQRYGIDVELPVEDAALLPTAQAAYEQRTDQTGPFVSSLGKTEEMQKIILAMANLAPDVETGFQLRHALSHPGEATTDEPGMTADAFMLMLLSGGMTMNQAPSADVSSIMQTQNDFTPLLFVSLFSDADESTTWIASMHMPATYGAWMSALQ
;
A
#
# COMPACT_ATOMS: atom_id res chain seq x y z
N MET A 1 23.70 21.13 1.53
CA MET A 1 22.31 20.67 1.78
C MET A 1 21.39 21.87 1.54
N LYS A 2 20.84 22.02 0.36
CA LYS A 2 19.80 23.02 0.08
C LYS A 2 18.47 22.35 0.37
N LYS A 3 17.77 22.84 1.42
CA LYS A 3 16.37 22.48 1.68
C LYS A 3 15.54 23.05 0.53
N THR A 4 15.19 22.24 -0.43
CA THR A 4 14.24 22.60 -1.48
C THR A 4 12.87 22.69 -0.82
N ILE A 5 12.36 23.90 -0.71
CA ILE A 5 11.01 24.16 -0.21
C ILE A 5 10.08 23.70 -1.31
N TRP A 6 9.39 22.58 -1.11
CA TRP A 6 8.32 22.11 -1.95
C TRP A 6 7.17 23.12 -1.91
N LEU A 7 7.05 23.91 -2.96
CA LEU A 7 5.85 24.69 -3.17
C LEU A 7 4.81 23.73 -3.79
N VAL A 8 4.15 22.97 -2.92
CA VAL A 8 3.00 22.18 -3.30
C VAL A 8 1.90 23.20 -3.62
N TYR A 9 1.58 23.36 -4.91
CA TYR A 9 0.31 23.98 -5.30
C TYR A 9 -0.79 23.01 -4.90
N LEU A 10 -1.18 23.10 -3.62
CA LEU A 10 -2.33 22.42 -3.11
C LEU A 10 -3.56 23.14 -3.66
N VAL A 11 -4.06 22.71 -4.79
CA VAL A 11 -5.47 22.94 -5.10
C VAL A 11 -6.21 21.99 -4.17
N LEU A 12 -6.50 22.48 -2.96
CA LEU A 12 -7.44 21.80 -2.08
C LEU A 12 -8.80 21.89 -2.77
N VAL A 13 -9.12 20.86 -3.52
CA VAL A 13 -10.51 20.54 -3.76
C VAL A 13 -11.01 20.08 -2.39
N LEU A 14 -11.60 21.03 -1.66
CA LEU A 14 -12.36 20.75 -0.46
C LEU A 14 -13.30 19.61 -0.82
N LEU A 15 -13.49 18.66 0.07
CA LEU A 15 -14.62 17.73 -0.08
C LEU A 15 -15.83 18.62 -0.46
N PRO A 16 -16.44 18.47 -1.64
CA PRO A 16 -17.42 19.42 -2.14
C PRO A 16 -18.76 19.22 -1.41
N MET A 17 -18.75 19.55 -0.13
CA MET A 17 -19.87 19.40 0.80
C MET A 17 -20.38 20.76 1.26
N GLY A 18 -19.94 21.85 0.63
CA GLY A 18 -20.38 23.23 0.90
C GLY A 18 -21.44 23.70 -0.08
N ALA A 19 -22.43 24.41 0.42
CA ALA A 19 -23.57 24.99 -0.29
C ALA A 19 -23.14 25.88 -1.47
N GLY A 20 -22.98 25.30 -2.66
CA GLY A 20 -22.66 26.05 -3.87
C GLY A 20 -22.58 25.16 -5.11
N ALA A 21 -23.71 24.97 -5.76
CA ALA A 21 -23.95 24.76 -7.18
C ALA A 21 -23.58 23.42 -7.86
N GLU A 22 -22.73 22.55 -7.35
CA GLU A 22 -22.65 21.17 -7.85
C GLU A 22 -22.89 20.18 -6.72
N ALA A 23 -23.69 19.15 -6.99
CA ALA A 23 -23.92 18.09 -6.01
C ALA A 23 -22.58 17.43 -5.66
N ALA A 24 -22.32 17.17 -4.37
CA ALA A 24 -21.15 16.41 -3.95
C ALA A 24 -21.05 15.11 -4.75
N PRO A 25 -19.84 14.69 -5.16
CA PRO A 25 -19.70 13.41 -5.86
C PRO A 25 -20.26 12.28 -4.99
N SER A 26 -20.90 11.30 -5.63
CA SER A 26 -21.37 10.11 -4.93
C SER A 26 -20.16 9.34 -4.39
N SER A 27 -20.24 8.90 -3.13
CA SER A 27 -19.19 8.05 -2.54
C SER A 27 -19.01 6.71 -3.30
N GLU A 28 -20.04 6.27 -4.02
CA GLU A 28 -20.03 5.04 -4.81
C GLU A 28 -19.62 5.27 -6.28
N GLN A 29 -19.13 6.46 -6.61
CA GLN A 29 -18.60 6.79 -7.93
C GLN A 29 -17.14 7.28 -7.79
N PHE A 30 -16.24 6.69 -8.58
CA PHE A 30 -14.86 7.13 -8.61
C PHE A 30 -14.74 8.58 -9.09
N ASP A 31 -14.13 9.40 -8.26
CA ASP A 31 -13.85 10.81 -8.56
C ASP A 31 -12.33 11.01 -8.63
N PRO A 32 -11.77 11.32 -9.82
CA PRO A 32 -10.32 11.48 -9.98
C PRO A 32 -9.74 12.67 -9.19
N GLU A 33 -10.51 13.76 -9.00
CA GLU A 33 -10.04 14.95 -8.26
C GLU A 33 -9.98 14.64 -6.75
N LEU A 34 -11.02 13.98 -6.22
CA LEU A 34 -11.02 13.52 -4.83
C LEU A 34 -9.94 12.46 -4.59
N ALA A 35 -9.73 11.55 -5.53
CA ALA A 35 -8.65 10.57 -5.45
C ALA A 35 -7.27 11.25 -5.41
N GLN A 36 -7.04 12.28 -6.24
CA GLN A 36 -5.81 13.07 -6.21
C GLN A 36 -5.60 13.76 -4.85
N THR A 37 -6.65 14.35 -4.30
CA THR A 37 -6.63 14.97 -2.97
C THR A 37 -6.33 13.94 -1.88
N ALA A 38 -6.99 12.80 -1.92
CA ALA A 38 -6.76 11.69 -0.97
C ALA A 38 -5.32 11.17 -1.03
N LEU A 39 -4.73 11.05 -2.24
CA LEU A 39 -3.33 10.68 -2.39
C LEU A 39 -2.39 11.70 -1.76
N GLN A 40 -2.62 13.00 -1.98
CA GLN A 40 -1.81 14.05 -1.37
C GLN A 40 -1.87 14.01 0.16
N ILE A 41 -3.06 13.77 0.72
CA ILE A 41 -3.23 13.60 2.17
C ILE A 41 -2.48 12.35 2.66
N ALA A 42 -2.53 11.25 1.93
CA ALA A 42 -1.78 10.03 2.25
C ALA A 42 -0.25 10.23 2.18
N GLU A 43 0.25 10.94 1.17
CA GLU A 43 1.67 11.33 1.05
C GLU A 43 2.12 12.18 2.23
N MET A 44 1.31 13.15 2.64
CA MET A 44 1.64 14.05 3.75
C MET A 44 1.68 13.34 5.10
N CYS A 45 1.16 12.11 5.25
CA CYS A 45 1.33 11.32 6.46
C CYS A 45 2.80 11.03 6.79
N TYR A 46 3.68 11.08 5.81
CA TYR A 46 5.14 10.99 6.01
C TYR A 46 5.76 12.32 6.48
N LEU A 47 4.99 13.41 6.43
CA LEU A 47 5.37 14.77 6.82
C LEU A 47 4.27 15.40 7.68
N PRO A 48 4.00 14.90 8.90
CA PRO A 48 2.80 15.22 9.66
C PRO A 48 2.65 16.71 10.01
N SER A 49 3.75 17.44 10.20
CA SER A 49 3.68 18.89 10.44
C SER A 49 3.21 19.66 9.20
N MET A 50 3.58 19.23 8.00
CA MET A 50 3.10 19.81 6.74
C MET A 50 1.63 19.47 6.53
N GLN A 51 1.23 18.22 6.75
CA GLN A 51 -0.17 17.78 6.66
C GLN A 51 -1.09 18.62 7.56
N ALA A 52 -0.71 18.81 8.82
CA ALA A 52 -1.46 19.61 9.78
C ALA A 52 -1.62 21.06 9.31
N SER A 53 -0.54 21.66 8.79
CA SER A 53 -0.57 23.05 8.29
C SER A 53 -1.50 23.20 7.10
N VAL A 54 -1.43 22.29 6.16
CA VAL A 54 -2.25 22.30 4.94
C VAL A 54 -3.73 22.10 5.28
N LEU A 55 -4.09 21.10 6.06
CA LEU A 55 -5.48 20.83 6.42
C LEU A 55 -6.08 21.92 7.32
N SER A 56 -5.27 22.57 8.16
CA SER A 56 -5.70 23.73 8.95
C SER A 56 -6.14 24.91 8.10
N VAL A 57 -5.44 25.19 6.97
CA VAL A 57 -5.85 26.24 6.01
C VAL A 57 -7.22 25.95 5.42
N SER A 58 -7.60 24.67 5.31
CA SER A 58 -8.90 24.22 4.81
C SER A 58 -9.97 24.11 5.91
N GLY A 59 -9.67 24.62 7.11
CA GLY A 59 -10.59 24.64 8.23
C GLY A 59 -10.68 23.34 9.02
N TYR A 60 -9.84 22.33 8.70
CA TYR A 60 -9.80 21.11 9.50
C TYR A 60 -8.99 21.31 10.77
N ARG A 61 -9.55 20.82 11.87
CA ARG A 61 -8.88 20.73 13.17
C ARG A 61 -8.19 19.38 13.29
N GLN A 62 -6.95 19.37 13.71
CA GLN A 62 -6.27 18.12 14.08
C GLN A 62 -6.86 17.58 15.39
N VAL A 63 -7.51 16.43 15.31
CA VAL A 63 -7.99 15.67 16.47
C VAL A 63 -6.81 14.97 17.16
N GLY A 64 -5.93 14.34 16.35
CA GLY A 64 -4.71 13.74 16.86
C GLY A 64 -3.78 13.18 15.79
N LEU A 65 -2.54 12.99 16.21
CA LEU A 65 -1.50 12.24 15.52
C LEU A 65 -1.14 11.03 16.39
N TYR A 66 -1.22 9.83 15.82
CA TYR A 66 -1.06 8.60 16.58
C TYR A 66 0.10 7.78 16.00
N ASN A 67 0.99 7.34 16.86
CA ASN A 67 2.14 6.48 16.53
C ASN A 67 3.08 7.02 15.43
N MET A 68 3.07 8.34 15.14
CA MET A 68 3.87 8.92 14.06
C MET A 68 5.38 8.88 14.34
N ASP A 69 5.78 8.99 15.60
CA ASP A 69 7.19 8.98 16.05
C ASP A 69 7.62 7.61 16.59
N ARG A 70 6.79 6.58 16.36
CA ARG A 70 7.09 5.24 16.87
C ARG A 70 8.22 4.62 16.09
N GLU A 71 9.26 4.17 16.80
CA GLU A 71 10.29 3.32 16.23
C GLU A 71 9.68 1.98 15.78
N PRO A 72 10.17 1.39 14.69
CA PRO A 72 9.77 0.06 14.28
C PRO A 72 9.99 -0.93 15.41
N ASP A 73 8.92 -1.46 15.96
CA ASP A 73 8.97 -2.54 16.94
C ASP A 73 8.18 -3.75 16.40
N ASP A 74 8.24 -4.88 17.13
CA ASP A 74 7.55 -6.10 16.76
C ASP A 74 6.00 -6.00 16.84
N SER A 75 5.44 -4.87 17.28
CA SER A 75 3.99 -4.67 17.31
C SER A 75 3.44 -4.29 15.93
N ARG A 76 3.45 -5.24 15.02
CA ARG A 76 3.03 -5.13 13.62
C ARG A 76 1.56 -4.74 13.42
N HIS A 77 0.74 -4.88 14.47
CA HIS A 77 -0.69 -4.55 14.49
C HIS A 77 -1.01 -3.09 14.81
N VAL A 78 -0.01 -2.23 14.97
CA VAL A 78 -0.22 -0.80 15.25
C VAL A 78 0.04 0.02 14.00
N ALA A 79 -0.93 0.86 13.61
CA ALA A 79 -0.76 1.82 12.52
C ALA A 79 -0.34 3.20 13.04
N ALA A 80 0.43 3.92 12.23
CA ALA A 80 0.61 5.35 12.39
C ALA A 80 -0.45 6.08 11.55
N TYR A 81 -1.20 7.01 12.13
CA TYR A 81 -2.28 7.70 11.43
C TYR A 81 -2.56 9.08 12.01
N ALA A 82 -3.20 9.90 11.20
CA ALA A 82 -3.68 11.22 11.57
C ALA A 82 -5.20 11.28 11.47
N LEU A 83 -5.82 11.96 12.42
CA LEU A 83 -7.26 12.19 12.49
C LEU A 83 -7.52 13.69 12.51
N TYR A 84 -8.35 14.14 11.59
CA TYR A 84 -8.79 15.53 11.46
C TYR A 84 -10.29 15.58 11.35
N ASP A 85 -10.88 16.67 11.83
CA ASP A 85 -12.30 16.95 11.64
C ASP A 85 -12.58 18.42 11.31
N ARG A 86 -13.77 18.63 10.75
CA ARG A 86 -14.33 19.95 10.47
C ARG A 86 -15.84 19.88 10.57
N VAL A 87 -16.46 20.85 11.23
CA VAL A 87 -17.92 21.02 11.17
C VAL A 87 -18.27 21.94 10.02
N THR A 88 -19.14 21.51 9.16
CA THR A 88 -19.61 22.26 7.98
C THR A 88 -20.75 23.22 8.36
N GLU A 89 -21.11 24.14 7.47
CA GLU A 89 -22.20 25.10 7.70
C GLU A 89 -23.57 24.43 7.87
N ASP A 90 -23.77 23.25 7.29
CA ASP A 90 -24.97 22.42 7.43
C ASP A 90 -24.91 21.45 8.64
N GLU A 91 -24.02 21.73 9.58
CA GLU A 91 -23.86 21.00 10.86
C GLU A 91 -23.42 19.53 10.72
N ARG A 92 -22.89 19.10 9.57
CA ARG A 92 -22.25 17.80 9.43
C ARG A 92 -20.81 17.85 9.94
N THR A 93 -20.30 16.70 10.37
CA THR A 93 -18.90 16.56 10.75
C THR A 93 -18.15 15.81 9.67
N GLU A 94 -17.27 16.49 8.94
CA GLU A 94 -16.33 15.85 8.03
C GLU A 94 -15.13 15.34 8.81
N VAL A 95 -14.74 14.10 8.58
CA VAL A 95 -13.65 13.41 9.28
C VAL A 95 -12.67 12.85 8.26
N ILE A 96 -11.40 13.20 8.39
CA ILE A 96 -10.32 12.62 7.59
C ILE A 96 -9.53 11.67 8.47
N ILE A 97 -9.39 10.41 8.02
CA ILE A 97 -8.51 9.41 8.62
C ILE A 97 -7.44 9.06 7.58
N ALA A 98 -6.24 9.54 7.81
CA ALA A 98 -5.11 9.32 6.91
C ALA A 98 -4.10 8.39 7.57
N ILE A 99 -3.82 7.25 6.93
CA ILE A 99 -3.01 6.19 7.51
C ILE A 99 -1.68 6.12 6.79
N ARG A 100 -0.59 6.27 7.57
CA ARG A 100 0.77 6.21 7.06
C ARG A 100 1.11 4.78 6.64
N GLY A 101 1.74 4.65 5.49
CA GLY A 101 2.43 3.43 5.11
C GLY A 101 3.70 3.22 5.92
N THR A 102 4.58 2.38 5.41
CA THR A 102 5.87 2.12 6.04
C THR A 102 6.81 3.30 5.89
N GLY A 103 7.51 3.68 6.95
CA GLY A 103 8.54 4.73 6.92
C GLY A 103 9.85 4.28 6.26
N GLU A 104 10.71 5.25 5.93
CA GLU A 104 12.06 4.96 5.46
C GLU A 104 12.81 4.09 6.48
N GLY A 105 13.42 2.99 6.02
CA GLY A 105 14.13 2.02 6.89
C GLY A 105 13.25 0.92 7.49
N GLU A 106 11.92 1.04 7.45
CA GLU A 106 11.00 0.01 7.92
C GLU A 106 10.79 -1.12 6.89
N TRP A 107 11.29 -0.96 5.66
CA TRP A 107 11.13 -1.92 4.56
C TRP A 107 11.65 -3.31 4.89
N LYS A 108 12.70 -3.41 5.72
CA LYS A 108 13.27 -4.68 6.18
C LYS A 108 12.31 -5.50 7.06
N LEU A 109 11.32 -4.84 7.69
CA LEU A 109 10.33 -5.46 8.57
C LEU A 109 9.02 -5.79 7.84
N ASN A 110 8.87 -5.35 6.58
CA ASN A 110 7.59 -5.43 5.85
C ASN A 110 7.36 -6.71 5.06
N LEU A 111 7.82 -7.83 5.56
CA LEU A 111 7.28 -9.12 5.16
C LEU A 111 5.81 -9.34 5.64
N ASP A 112 5.19 -8.29 6.18
CA ASP A 112 3.76 -8.27 6.57
C ASP A 112 2.79 -8.47 5.40
N LEU A 113 3.29 -8.32 4.17
CA LEU A 113 2.56 -8.65 2.93
C LEU A 113 2.44 -10.17 2.69
N MET A 114 3.18 -10.97 3.45
CA MET A 114 3.09 -12.43 3.42
C MET A 114 2.22 -12.91 4.59
N PRO A 115 1.57 -14.06 4.48
CA PRO A 115 0.72 -14.58 5.55
C PRO A 115 1.45 -14.69 6.88
N SER A 116 0.82 -14.27 7.96
CA SER A 116 1.34 -14.42 9.34
C SER A 116 0.57 -15.49 10.07
N GLY A 117 1.24 -16.52 10.52
CA GLY A 117 0.86 -17.50 11.54
C GLY A 117 -0.51 -18.17 11.52
N ASN A 118 -1.58 -17.49 11.16
CA ASN A 118 -2.94 -18.04 11.16
C ASN A 118 -3.59 -17.87 9.78
N TYR A 119 -3.45 -18.86 8.93
CA TYR A 119 -3.97 -18.85 7.55
C TYR A 119 -5.49 -19.06 7.45
N ASP A 120 -6.17 -19.41 8.54
CA ASP A 120 -7.60 -19.66 8.57
C ASP A 120 -8.41 -18.37 8.72
N LEU A 121 -7.73 -17.26 9.04
CA LEU A 121 -8.40 -15.97 9.14
C LEU A 121 -8.87 -15.45 7.76
N PRO A 122 -10.06 -14.83 7.72
CA PRO A 122 -10.62 -14.28 6.48
C PRO A 122 -9.98 -12.97 6.05
N TYR A 123 -8.86 -12.56 6.64
CA TYR A 123 -8.15 -11.30 6.38
C TYR A 123 -6.65 -11.42 6.70
N ALA A 124 -5.87 -10.48 6.22
CA ALA A 124 -4.49 -10.30 6.64
C ALA A 124 -4.46 -9.73 8.06
N GLU A 125 -4.11 -10.56 9.02
CA GLU A 125 -4.32 -10.36 10.47
C GLU A 125 -3.79 -9.01 10.97
N ASN A 126 -2.55 -8.67 10.62
CA ASN A 126 -1.93 -7.43 11.12
C ASN A 126 -2.63 -6.16 10.66
N PHE A 127 -3.19 -6.14 9.44
CA PHE A 127 -3.93 -5.00 8.92
C PHE A 127 -5.31 -4.89 9.60
N ALA A 128 -5.95 -6.03 9.85
CA ALA A 128 -7.22 -6.07 10.53
C ALA A 128 -7.10 -5.64 11.99
N LEU A 129 -6.10 -6.13 12.71
CA LEU A 129 -5.82 -5.72 14.08
C LEU A 129 -5.52 -4.22 14.18
N ALA A 130 -4.77 -3.65 13.24
CA ALA A 130 -4.52 -2.22 13.20
C ALA A 130 -5.79 -1.41 12.93
N ALA A 131 -6.68 -1.87 12.05
CA ALA A 131 -7.97 -1.22 11.81
C ALA A 131 -8.90 -1.26 13.04
N GLU A 132 -8.95 -2.41 13.73
CA GLU A 132 -9.72 -2.56 14.97
C GLU A 132 -9.14 -1.73 16.13
N ASP A 133 -7.81 -1.58 16.22
CA ASP A 133 -7.17 -0.70 17.20
C ASP A 133 -7.59 0.77 16.99
N ILE A 134 -7.62 1.25 15.75
CA ILE A 134 -8.11 2.59 15.41
C ILE A 134 -9.58 2.77 15.85
N LEU A 135 -10.44 1.83 15.51
CA LEU A 135 -11.87 1.90 15.85
C LEU A 135 -12.09 1.89 17.36
N SER A 136 -11.42 1.00 18.09
CA SER A 136 -11.56 0.86 19.53
C SER A 136 -11.02 2.09 20.26
N THR A 137 -9.88 2.62 19.85
CA THR A 137 -9.27 3.84 20.39
C THR A 137 -10.18 5.05 20.25
N HIS A 138 -10.92 5.13 19.13
CA HIS A 138 -11.78 6.28 18.82
C HIS A 138 -13.28 6.01 19.02
N GLN A 139 -13.66 4.93 19.66
CA GLN A 139 -15.07 4.57 19.79
C GLN A 139 -15.93 5.69 20.37
N ALA A 140 -15.53 6.29 21.48
CA ALA A 140 -16.28 7.37 22.13
C ALA A 140 -16.35 8.64 21.26
N TYR A 141 -15.29 8.93 20.50
CA TYR A 141 -15.28 10.04 19.54
C TYR A 141 -16.27 9.76 18.40
N LEU A 142 -16.20 8.58 17.79
CA LEU A 142 -17.06 8.17 16.68
C LEU A 142 -18.55 8.12 17.10
N ASP A 143 -18.85 7.70 18.33
CA ASP A 143 -20.22 7.68 18.89
C ASP A 143 -20.81 9.07 19.10
N ALA A 144 -19.96 10.08 19.31
CA ALA A 144 -20.35 11.46 19.56
C ALA A 144 -20.52 12.30 18.28
N LEU A 145 -20.15 11.79 17.11
CA LEU A 145 -20.22 12.53 15.85
C LEU A 145 -21.67 12.74 15.41
N VAL A 146 -21.95 13.94 14.90
CA VAL A 146 -23.25 14.31 14.33
C VAL A 146 -23.17 14.27 12.81
N SER A 147 -24.01 13.46 12.18
CA SER A 147 -24.06 13.30 10.72
C SER A 147 -22.67 13.22 10.07
N PRO A 148 -21.82 12.28 10.51
CA PRO A 148 -20.44 12.25 10.06
C PRO A 148 -20.32 11.84 8.59
N VAL A 149 -19.32 12.43 7.92
CA VAL A 149 -18.87 12.03 6.59
C VAL A 149 -17.36 11.80 6.66
N PHE A 150 -16.93 10.65 6.19
CA PHE A 150 -15.56 10.22 6.30
C PHE A 150 -14.83 10.25 4.96
N LEU A 151 -13.58 10.71 4.97
CA LEU A 151 -12.56 10.40 3.98
C LEU A 151 -11.49 9.53 4.64
N VAL A 152 -11.36 8.30 4.16
CA VAL A 152 -10.34 7.37 4.64
C VAL A 152 -9.33 7.14 3.53
N THR A 153 -8.05 7.34 3.83
CA THR A 153 -6.99 7.22 2.83
C THR A 153 -5.70 6.66 3.42
N GLY A 154 -4.88 6.11 2.56
CA GLY A 154 -3.56 5.61 2.91
C GLY A 154 -2.80 5.10 1.68
N HIS A 155 -1.51 4.91 1.85
CA HIS A 155 -0.61 4.36 0.84
C HIS A 155 0.07 3.10 1.36
N SER A 156 0.28 2.09 0.51
CA SER A 156 1.02 0.87 0.86
C SER A 156 0.37 0.13 2.05
N ARG A 157 1.11 -0.21 3.10
CA ARG A 157 0.60 -0.78 4.35
C ARG A 157 -0.55 0.07 4.93
N GLY A 158 -0.42 1.40 4.88
CA GLY A 158 -1.50 2.30 5.32
C GLY A 158 -2.76 2.16 4.48
N ALA A 159 -2.63 1.89 3.19
CA ALA A 159 -3.75 1.60 2.30
C ALA A 159 -4.45 0.28 2.67
N ALA A 160 -3.70 -0.76 3.05
CA ALA A 160 -4.29 -2.02 3.50
C ALA A 160 -5.13 -1.84 4.77
N VAL A 161 -4.64 -1.09 5.74
CA VAL A 161 -5.40 -0.74 6.96
C VAL A 161 -6.60 0.14 6.63
N ALA A 162 -6.43 1.15 5.74
CA ALA A 162 -7.51 2.03 5.27
C ALA A 162 -8.62 1.26 4.55
N ASN A 163 -8.26 0.25 3.76
CA ASN A 163 -9.20 -0.63 3.05
C ASN A 163 -10.13 -1.37 4.03
N ILE A 164 -9.57 -1.98 5.08
CA ILE A 164 -10.34 -2.69 6.10
C ILE A 164 -11.13 -1.70 6.97
N LEU A 165 -10.49 -0.62 7.43
CA LEU A 165 -11.14 0.41 8.22
C LEU A 165 -12.32 1.04 7.49
N GLY A 166 -12.15 1.32 6.19
CA GLY A 166 -13.20 1.84 5.33
C GLY A 166 -14.42 0.92 5.26
N ALA A 167 -14.21 -0.39 5.12
CA ALA A 167 -15.30 -1.37 5.15
C ALA A 167 -16.04 -1.35 6.50
N ARG A 168 -15.30 -1.33 7.62
CA ARG A 168 -15.91 -1.24 8.98
C ARG A 168 -16.70 0.05 9.21
N LEU A 169 -16.18 1.18 8.71
CA LEU A 169 -16.90 2.46 8.79
C LEU A 169 -18.15 2.46 7.89
N THR A 170 -18.06 1.84 6.70
CA THR A 170 -19.20 1.68 5.79
C THR A 170 -20.32 0.85 6.44
N ASP A 171 -19.97 -0.26 7.09
CA ASP A 171 -20.94 -1.09 7.83
C ASP A 171 -21.61 -0.31 8.97
N ARG A 172 -20.91 0.64 9.57
CA ARG A 172 -21.41 1.42 10.70
C ARG A 172 -22.16 2.69 10.30
N PHE A 173 -21.67 3.42 9.28
CA PHE A 173 -22.15 4.76 8.94
C PHE A 173 -22.80 4.85 7.55
N GLN A 174 -22.92 3.72 6.85
CA GLN A 174 -23.49 3.57 5.50
C GLN A 174 -22.57 4.13 4.39
N ALA A 175 -22.69 3.56 3.19
CA ALA A 175 -21.76 3.81 2.08
C ALA A 175 -21.74 5.29 1.64
N GLU A 176 -22.90 5.93 1.61
CA GLU A 176 -23.05 7.34 1.19
C GLU A 176 -22.30 8.35 2.07
N ASN A 177 -21.91 7.94 3.28
CA ASN A 177 -21.19 8.78 4.24
C ASN A 177 -19.71 8.43 4.36
N VAL A 178 -19.20 7.47 3.57
CA VAL A 178 -17.82 7.00 3.68
C VAL A 178 -17.16 6.97 2.32
N TYR A 179 -16.16 7.81 2.12
CA TYR A 179 -15.31 7.88 0.93
C TYR A 179 -13.98 7.20 1.24
N VAL A 180 -13.63 6.17 0.49
CA VAL A 180 -12.39 5.44 0.72
C VAL A 180 -11.56 5.42 -0.56
N TYR A 181 -10.38 6.03 -0.49
CA TYR A 181 -9.41 6.03 -1.58
C TYR A 181 -8.07 5.54 -1.08
N THR A 182 -7.62 4.42 -1.59
CA THR A 182 -6.38 3.77 -1.17
C THR A 182 -5.42 3.60 -2.34
N PHE A 183 -4.12 3.67 -2.08
CA PHE A 183 -3.09 3.70 -3.12
C PHE A 183 -2.03 2.65 -2.85
N ALA A 184 -1.59 1.94 -3.90
CA ALA A 184 -0.63 0.83 -3.77
C ALA A 184 -1.09 -0.23 -2.75
N THR A 185 -2.36 -0.55 -2.75
CA THR A 185 -3.01 -1.33 -1.71
C THR A 185 -2.68 -2.81 -1.83
N PRO A 186 -2.06 -3.44 -0.81
CA PRO A 186 -1.98 -4.90 -0.72
C PRO A 186 -3.36 -5.55 -0.70
N ARG A 187 -3.43 -6.86 -0.94
CA ARG A 187 -4.67 -7.62 -0.72
C ARG A 187 -4.89 -7.84 0.77
N THR A 188 -6.14 -7.70 1.22
CA THR A 188 -6.46 -7.56 2.65
C THR A 188 -7.37 -8.65 3.19
N VAL A 189 -8.20 -9.26 2.33
CA VAL A 189 -9.27 -10.16 2.76
C VAL A 189 -9.32 -11.44 1.95
N ARG A 190 -9.89 -12.49 2.52
CA ARG A 190 -10.11 -13.81 1.90
C ARG A 190 -11.57 -14.21 1.96
N GLY A 191 -12.01 -14.99 0.98
CA GLY A 191 -13.35 -15.55 0.96
C GLY A 191 -14.41 -14.59 0.41
N GLU A 192 -15.66 -14.81 0.79
CA GLU A 192 -16.80 -14.00 0.38
C GLU A 192 -17.04 -12.86 1.36
N TYR A 193 -17.36 -11.69 0.86
CA TYR A 193 -17.66 -10.49 1.63
C TYR A 193 -18.63 -9.58 0.86
N PRO A 194 -19.31 -8.63 1.55
CA PRO A 194 -20.19 -7.66 0.91
C PRO A 194 -19.45 -6.81 -0.14
N ALA A 195 -20.13 -6.40 -1.18
CA ALA A 195 -19.60 -5.43 -2.11
C ALA A 195 -19.58 -4.03 -1.45
N TYR A 196 -18.44 -3.37 -1.51
CA TYR A 196 -18.26 -2.00 -1.03
C TYR A 196 -18.01 -1.09 -2.24
N ALA A 197 -19.08 -0.53 -2.81
CA ALA A 197 -18.99 0.32 -4.00
C ALA A 197 -18.32 1.68 -3.73
N ASN A 198 -18.15 2.05 -2.48
CA ASN A 198 -17.55 3.29 -1.99
C ASN A 198 -16.06 3.17 -1.63
N ILE A 199 -15.43 2.03 -1.90
CA ILE A 199 -14.00 1.80 -1.67
C ILE A 199 -13.30 1.68 -3.02
N PHE A 200 -12.37 2.59 -3.30
CA PHE A 200 -11.59 2.61 -4.53
C PHE A 200 -10.11 2.39 -4.22
N ASN A 201 -9.55 1.34 -4.79
CA ASN A 201 -8.13 1.02 -4.68
C ASN A 201 -7.44 1.43 -5.98
N VAL A 202 -6.68 2.50 -5.95
CA VAL A 202 -5.89 2.92 -7.11
C VAL A 202 -4.64 2.04 -7.19
N ILE A 203 -4.50 1.33 -8.30
CA ILE A 203 -3.52 0.27 -8.50
C ILE A 203 -2.62 0.61 -9.68
N ASN A 204 -1.32 0.59 -9.47
CA ASN A 204 -0.35 0.51 -10.55
C ASN A 204 -0.14 -0.96 -10.92
N PRO A 205 -0.48 -1.41 -12.14
CA PRO A 205 -0.32 -2.81 -12.55
C PRO A 205 1.13 -3.28 -12.59
N SER A 206 2.09 -2.35 -12.47
CA SER A 206 3.52 -2.66 -12.36
C SER A 206 4.04 -2.64 -10.93
N ASP A 207 3.17 -2.40 -9.94
CA ASP A 207 3.55 -2.39 -8.52
C ASP A 207 3.33 -3.77 -7.89
N ILE A 208 4.44 -4.45 -7.55
CA ILE A 208 4.42 -5.79 -6.96
C ILE A 208 3.64 -5.86 -5.65
N VAL A 209 3.62 -4.80 -4.85
CA VAL A 209 2.95 -4.76 -3.54
C VAL A 209 1.45 -4.99 -3.69
N THR A 210 0.86 -4.52 -4.79
CA THR A 210 -0.57 -4.68 -5.07
C THR A 210 -0.98 -6.13 -5.36
N TYR A 211 -0.03 -7.01 -5.62
CA TYR A 211 -0.26 -8.43 -5.86
C TYR A 211 -0.09 -9.30 -4.61
N LEU A 212 0.39 -8.72 -3.52
CA LEU A 212 0.65 -9.43 -2.27
C LEU A 212 -0.46 -9.16 -1.22
N PRO A 213 -0.83 -10.15 -0.39
CA PRO A 213 -0.62 -11.59 -0.59
C PRO A 213 -1.20 -12.08 -1.92
N PHE A 214 -0.66 -13.16 -2.48
CA PHE A 214 -1.03 -13.61 -3.83
C PHE A 214 -2.52 -14.00 -3.95
N PRO A 215 -3.16 -13.76 -5.13
CA PRO A 215 -4.57 -14.11 -5.34
C PRO A 215 -4.83 -15.61 -5.29
N GLN A 216 -3.88 -16.48 -5.69
CA GLN A 216 -4.02 -17.92 -5.59
C GLN A 216 -4.13 -18.42 -4.13
N TRP A 217 -3.75 -17.60 -3.14
CA TRP A 217 -4.00 -17.86 -1.72
C TRP A 217 -5.39 -17.43 -1.27
N GLY A 218 -6.23 -16.97 -2.21
CA GLY A 218 -7.59 -16.49 -1.97
C GLY A 218 -7.69 -15.05 -1.48
N PHE A 219 -6.59 -14.29 -1.49
CA PHE A 219 -6.60 -12.89 -1.05
C PHE A 219 -7.08 -11.94 -2.16
N GLN A 220 -7.85 -10.94 -1.75
CA GLN A 220 -8.36 -9.85 -2.57
C GLN A 220 -8.50 -8.58 -1.71
N ARG A 221 -9.05 -7.50 -2.25
CA ARG A 221 -9.32 -6.23 -1.55
C ARG A 221 -10.82 -6.01 -1.43
N TYR A 222 -11.25 -5.30 -0.41
CA TYR A 222 -12.59 -4.71 -0.41
C TYR A 222 -12.68 -3.64 -1.50
N GLY A 223 -13.85 -3.54 -2.14
CA GLY A 223 -14.16 -2.48 -3.09
C GLY A 223 -13.71 -2.74 -4.52
N ILE A 224 -13.41 -1.67 -5.22
CA ILE A 224 -13.17 -1.62 -6.66
C ILE A 224 -11.71 -1.25 -6.92
N ASP A 225 -11.00 -2.07 -7.69
CA ASP A 225 -9.65 -1.74 -8.17
C ASP A 225 -9.75 -0.79 -9.38
N VAL A 226 -9.05 0.34 -9.31
CA VAL A 226 -8.93 1.34 -10.36
C VAL A 226 -7.50 1.32 -10.86
N GLU A 227 -7.28 0.71 -12.02
CA GLU A 227 -5.95 0.57 -12.58
C GLU A 227 -5.47 1.86 -13.24
N LEU A 228 -4.23 2.26 -12.95
CA LEU A 228 -3.56 3.38 -13.62
C LEU A 228 -3.14 2.97 -15.04
N PRO A 229 -3.31 3.86 -16.02
CA PRO A 229 -3.01 3.58 -17.44
C PRO A 229 -1.51 3.75 -17.75
N VAL A 230 -0.66 3.00 -17.06
CA VAL A 230 0.82 3.17 -17.09
C VAL A 230 1.45 2.82 -18.45
N GLU A 231 0.70 2.20 -19.36
CA GLU A 231 1.15 1.87 -20.72
C GLU A 231 0.57 2.82 -21.78
N ASP A 232 -0.26 3.79 -21.40
CA ASP A 232 -0.83 4.75 -22.36
C ASP A 232 0.22 5.78 -22.75
N ALA A 233 0.76 5.60 -23.96
CA ALA A 233 1.75 6.49 -24.53
C ALA A 233 1.26 7.94 -24.71
N ALA A 234 -0.06 8.17 -24.81
CA ALA A 234 -0.62 9.51 -24.94
C ALA A 234 -0.54 10.29 -23.61
N LEU A 235 -0.64 9.60 -22.49
CA LEU A 235 -0.60 10.19 -21.15
C LEU A 235 0.82 10.33 -20.60
N LEU A 236 1.77 9.60 -21.17
CA LEU A 236 3.15 9.54 -20.67
C LEU A 236 3.83 10.92 -20.52
N PRO A 237 3.76 11.86 -21.48
CA PRO A 237 4.42 13.16 -21.32
C PRO A 237 3.88 13.95 -20.13
N THR A 238 2.56 13.89 -19.89
CA THR A 238 1.92 14.57 -18.76
C THR A 238 2.32 13.92 -17.44
N ALA A 239 2.30 12.58 -17.37
CA ALA A 239 2.72 11.84 -16.18
C ALA A 239 4.21 12.11 -15.85
N GLN A 240 5.09 12.10 -16.84
CA GLN A 240 6.51 12.41 -16.63
C GLN A 240 6.73 13.82 -16.11
N ALA A 241 6.06 14.82 -16.69
CA ALA A 241 6.17 16.21 -16.22
C ALA A 241 5.62 16.36 -14.78
N ALA A 242 4.52 15.68 -14.45
CA ALA A 242 3.96 15.68 -13.10
C ALA A 242 4.87 15.00 -12.10
N TYR A 243 5.56 13.92 -12.48
CA TYR A 243 6.56 13.25 -11.63
C TYR A 243 7.75 14.17 -11.35
N GLU A 244 8.31 14.79 -12.39
CA GLU A 244 9.43 15.74 -12.26
C GLU A 244 9.06 16.92 -11.37
N GLN A 245 7.86 17.46 -11.52
CA GLN A 245 7.37 18.55 -10.67
C GLN A 245 7.27 18.12 -9.18
N ARG A 246 6.93 16.87 -8.92
CA ARG A 246 6.80 16.34 -7.55
C ARG A 246 8.12 16.00 -6.89
N THR A 247 9.11 15.56 -7.66
CA THR A 247 10.33 14.93 -7.11
C THR A 247 11.62 15.67 -7.44
N ASP A 248 11.59 16.67 -8.31
CA ASP A 248 12.79 17.27 -8.92
C ASP A 248 13.69 16.24 -9.66
N GLN A 249 13.15 15.09 -10.04
CA GLN A 249 13.87 13.99 -10.65
C GLN A 249 13.03 13.37 -11.77
N THR A 250 13.70 12.80 -12.76
CA THR A 250 13.03 12.04 -13.84
C THR A 250 13.49 10.58 -13.90
N GLY A 251 14.72 10.32 -13.47
CA GLY A 251 15.37 9.02 -13.62
C GLY A 251 14.58 7.83 -13.11
N PRO A 252 14.11 7.80 -11.85
CA PRO A 252 13.36 6.67 -11.31
C PRO A 252 12.07 6.37 -12.07
N PHE A 253 11.32 7.41 -12.46
CA PHE A 253 10.10 7.26 -13.25
C PHE A 253 10.40 6.71 -14.65
N VAL A 254 11.37 7.31 -15.35
CA VAL A 254 11.77 6.88 -16.69
C VAL A 254 12.30 5.45 -16.71
N SER A 255 13.04 5.04 -15.67
CA SER A 255 13.56 3.67 -15.57
C SER A 255 12.46 2.62 -15.38
N SER A 256 11.30 3.02 -14.88
CA SER A 256 10.13 2.15 -14.68
C SER A 256 9.25 1.98 -15.92
N LEU A 257 9.42 2.85 -16.93
CA LEU A 257 8.59 2.83 -18.13
C LEU A 257 8.82 1.57 -18.97
N GLY A 258 7.73 0.99 -19.47
CA GLY A 258 7.77 -0.23 -20.26
C GLY A 258 8.19 -1.49 -19.50
N LYS A 259 8.19 -1.42 -18.16
CA LYS A 259 8.59 -2.54 -17.28
C LYS A 259 7.42 -3.41 -16.79
N THR A 260 6.19 -3.11 -17.19
CA THR A 260 4.99 -3.84 -16.74
C THR A 260 5.08 -5.33 -17.05
N GLU A 261 5.47 -5.70 -18.28
CA GLU A 261 5.62 -7.10 -18.67
C GLU A 261 6.73 -7.81 -17.88
N GLU A 262 7.86 -7.12 -17.63
CA GLU A 262 8.95 -7.65 -16.81
C GLU A 262 8.49 -7.87 -15.36
N MET A 263 7.79 -6.90 -14.79
CA MET A 263 7.21 -7.03 -13.44
C MET A 263 6.21 -8.18 -13.36
N GLN A 264 5.32 -8.33 -14.34
CA GLN A 264 4.37 -9.44 -14.36
C GLN A 264 5.05 -10.80 -14.41
N LYS A 265 6.18 -10.93 -15.13
CA LYS A 265 7.01 -12.16 -15.11
C LYS A 265 7.60 -12.43 -13.73
N ILE A 266 8.07 -11.38 -13.04
CA ILE A 266 8.58 -11.49 -11.67
C ILE A 266 7.46 -11.95 -10.72
N ILE A 267 6.29 -11.31 -10.78
CA ILE A 267 5.13 -11.66 -9.96
C ILE A 267 4.71 -13.12 -10.18
N LEU A 268 4.64 -13.54 -11.45
CA LEU A 268 4.29 -14.92 -11.80
C LEU A 268 5.33 -15.93 -11.29
N ALA A 269 6.62 -15.62 -11.42
CA ALA A 269 7.69 -16.47 -10.92
C ALA A 269 7.61 -16.61 -9.39
N MET A 270 7.38 -15.52 -8.66
CA MET A 270 7.18 -15.54 -7.21
C MET A 270 5.94 -16.33 -6.81
N ALA A 271 4.83 -16.15 -7.52
CA ALA A 271 3.59 -16.88 -7.29
C ALA A 271 3.78 -18.41 -7.50
N ASN A 272 4.60 -18.80 -8.45
CA ASN A 272 4.94 -20.21 -8.69
C ASN A 272 5.87 -20.78 -7.59
N LEU A 273 6.73 -19.96 -6.99
CA LEU A 273 7.58 -20.39 -5.86
C LEU A 273 6.75 -20.60 -4.58
N ALA A 274 5.65 -19.88 -4.43
CA ALA A 274 4.75 -19.99 -3.29
C ALA A 274 3.32 -20.28 -3.77
N PRO A 275 3.03 -21.51 -4.24
CA PRO A 275 1.75 -21.85 -4.85
C PRO A 275 0.58 -21.82 -3.86
N ASP A 276 0.85 -21.98 -2.58
CA ASP A 276 -0.14 -21.95 -1.51
C ASP A 276 0.33 -21.10 -0.32
N VAL A 277 -0.59 -20.87 0.60
CA VAL A 277 -0.37 -19.99 1.77
C VAL A 277 0.65 -20.56 2.75
N GLU A 278 0.75 -21.86 2.87
CA GLU A 278 1.69 -22.54 3.77
C GLU A 278 3.13 -22.36 3.26
N THR A 279 3.36 -22.60 1.97
CA THR A 279 4.63 -22.34 1.32
C THR A 279 5.03 -20.86 1.42
N GLY A 280 4.06 -19.93 1.28
CA GLY A 280 4.28 -18.50 1.47
C GLY A 280 4.72 -18.16 2.89
N PHE A 281 4.12 -18.79 3.90
CA PHE A 281 4.53 -18.62 5.29
C PHE A 281 5.95 -19.15 5.56
N GLN A 282 6.28 -20.32 5.03
CA GLN A 282 7.63 -20.89 5.16
C GLN A 282 8.68 -20.00 4.52
N LEU A 283 8.39 -19.45 3.32
CA LEU A 283 9.26 -18.49 2.65
C LEU A 283 9.47 -17.23 3.49
N ARG A 284 8.40 -16.66 4.04
CA ARG A 284 8.48 -15.52 4.94
C ARG A 284 9.36 -15.83 6.16
N HIS A 285 9.13 -16.96 6.82
CA HIS A 285 9.91 -17.36 7.99
C HIS A 285 11.40 -17.48 7.63
N ALA A 286 11.72 -18.13 6.51
CA ALA A 286 13.08 -18.27 6.02
C ALA A 286 13.77 -16.91 5.79
N LEU A 287 13.07 -15.95 5.20
CA LEU A 287 13.59 -14.60 4.94
C LEU A 287 13.76 -13.77 6.21
N SER A 288 12.90 -13.98 7.22
CA SER A 288 12.94 -13.23 8.48
C SER A 288 13.97 -13.79 9.49
N HIS A 289 14.32 -15.07 9.35
CA HIS A 289 15.17 -15.81 10.30
C HIS A 289 16.24 -16.60 9.56
N PRO A 290 17.19 -15.92 8.89
CA PRO A 290 18.23 -16.60 8.13
C PRO A 290 19.09 -17.48 9.05
N GLY A 291 19.25 -18.74 8.67
CA GLY A 291 20.00 -19.75 9.46
C GLY A 291 19.18 -20.54 10.47
N GLU A 292 17.89 -20.25 10.66
CA GLU A 292 16.99 -21.08 11.46
C GLU A 292 16.30 -22.16 10.60
N ALA A 293 15.92 -23.27 11.24
CA ALA A 293 15.13 -24.31 10.57
C ALA A 293 13.73 -23.76 10.23
N THR A 294 13.28 -23.94 9.00
CA THR A 294 12.01 -23.37 8.49
C THR A 294 10.85 -24.34 8.57
N THR A 295 11.08 -25.61 8.85
CA THR A 295 10.09 -26.68 8.93
C THR A 295 10.32 -27.55 10.15
N ASP A 296 9.28 -28.27 10.59
CA ASP A 296 9.40 -29.34 11.60
C ASP A 296 10.23 -30.54 11.10
N GLU A 297 10.63 -30.53 9.84
CA GLU A 297 11.53 -31.52 9.26
C GLU A 297 12.97 -31.25 9.74
N PRO A 298 13.60 -32.21 10.44
CA PRO A 298 14.94 -32.02 10.98
C PRO A 298 15.93 -31.82 9.85
N GLY A 299 16.49 -30.62 9.74
CA GLY A 299 17.62 -30.31 8.88
C GLY A 299 17.41 -29.32 7.74
N MET A 300 16.21 -28.76 7.55
CA MET A 300 16.03 -27.69 6.55
C MET A 300 16.32 -26.33 7.19
N THR A 301 17.36 -25.65 6.73
CA THR A 301 17.66 -24.25 7.09
C THR A 301 16.97 -23.30 6.13
N ALA A 302 16.88 -22.01 6.50
CA ALA A 302 16.36 -20.96 5.62
C ALA A 302 17.12 -20.92 4.28
N ASP A 303 18.43 -21.09 4.31
CA ASP A 303 19.27 -21.13 3.11
C ASP A 303 18.96 -22.34 2.23
N ALA A 304 18.75 -23.53 2.82
CA ALA A 304 18.38 -24.74 2.09
C ALA A 304 16.98 -24.62 1.49
N PHE A 305 16.03 -24.02 2.20
CA PHE A 305 14.69 -23.76 1.71
C PHE A 305 14.71 -22.75 0.54
N MET A 306 15.46 -21.68 0.68
CA MET A 306 15.66 -20.71 -0.41
C MET A 306 16.31 -21.37 -1.64
N LEU A 307 17.34 -22.19 -1.46
CA LEU A 307 18.00 -22.91 -2.55
C LEU A 307 17.02 -23.88 -3.26
N MET A 308 16.16 -24.56 -2.52
CA MET A 308 15.12 -25.43 -3.06
C MET A 308 14.12 -24.65 -3.91
N LEU A 309 13.63 -23.51 -3.42
CA LEU A 309 12.74 -22.64 -4.17
C LEU A 309 13.39 -22.11 -5.45
N LEU A 310 14.69 -21.74 -5.37
CA LEU A 310 15.51 -21.26 -6.49
C LEU A 310 15.72 -22.31 -7.58
N SER A 311 15.85 -23.57 -7.20
CA SER A 311 16.05 -24.68 -8.12
C SER A 311 14.79 -25.19 -8.82
N GLY A 312 13.64 -24.52 -8.61
CA GLY A 312 12.36 -24.93 -9.20
C GLY A 312 11.77 -26.19 -8.58
N GLY A 313 12.02 -26.44 -7.28
CA GLY A 313 11.45 -27.56 -6.55
C GLY A 313 12.13 -28.90 -6.81
N MET A 314 13.41 -28.89 -7.26
CA MET A 314 14.18 -30.12 -7.29
C MET A 314 14.31 -30.67 -5.88
N THR A 315 13.94 -31.93 -5.68
CA THR A 315 13.99 -32.61 -4.38
C THR A 315 15.41 -32.59 -3.81
N MET A 316 15.54 -32.37 -2.52
CA MET A 316 16.81 -32.24 -1.78
C MET A 316 17.83 -33.40 -2.01
N ASN A 317 17.36 -34.55 -2.49
CA ASN A 317 18.23 -35.67 -2.87
C ASN A 317 19.00 -35.44 -4.19
N GLN A 318 18.77 -34.34 -4.89
CA GLN A 318 19.42 -33.99 -6.15
C GLN A 318 20.09 -32.61 -6.13
N ALA A 319 20.28 -32.01 -4.94
CA ALA A 319 21.02 -30.75 -4.85
C ALA A 319 22.45 -31.01 -5.42
N PRO A 320 22.78 -30.51 -6.60
CA PRO A 320 24.14 -30.60 -7.08
C PRO A 320 25.01 -29.70 -6.19
N SER A 321 26.23 -30.09 -5.98
CA SER A 321 27.31 -29.22 -5.49
C SER A 321 27.63 -28.11 -6.50
N ALA A 322 26.63 -27.64 -7.24
CA ALA A 322 26.76 -26.57 -8.22
C ALA A 322 26.85 -25.25 -7.47
N ASP A 323 27.94 -24.56 -7.73
CA ASP A 323 28.19 -23.20 -7.32
C ASP A 323 26.96 -22.33 -7.56
N VAL A 324 26.40 -21.73 -6.50
CA VAL A 324 25.21 -20.87 -6.54
C VAL A 324 25.40 -19.77 -7.61
N SER A 325 26.60 -19.30 -7.82
CA SER A 325 26.94 -18.35 -8.87
C SER A 325 26.67 -18.88 -10.30
N SER A 326 26.75 -20.18 -10.54
CA SER A 326 26.46 -20.75 -11.87
C SER A 326 24.97 -20.88 -12.14
N ILE A 327 24.16 -21.11 -11.10
CA ILE A 327 22.69 -21.11 -11.18
C ILE A 327 22.18 -19.68 -11.42
N MET A 328 22.81 -18.70 -10.79
CA MET A 328 22.51 -17.28 -10.97
C MET A 328 22.87 -16.76 -12.37
N GLN A 329 23.89 -17.31 -13.01
CA GLN A 329 24.30 -16.90 -14.37
C GLN A 329 23.43 -17.52 -15.48
N THR A 330 22.78 -18.64 -15.23
CA THR A 330 21.94 -19.33 -16.23
C THR A 330 20.46 -18.88 -16.20
N GLN A 331 20.04 -18.16 -15.17
CA GLN A 331 18.68 -17.58 -15.07
C GLN A 331 18.77 -16.05 -15.09
N ASN A 332 19.18 -15.51 -16.25
CA ASN A 332 19.38 -14.07 -16.44
C ASN A 332 18.14 -13.18 -16.24
N ASP A 333 16.95 -13.75 -15.99
CA ASP A 333 15.70 -12.99 -15.96
C ASP A 333 15.02 -12.93 -14.59
N PHE A 334 15.46 -13.71 -13.61
CA PHE A 334 14.84 -13.68 -12.28
C PHE A 334 15.78 -14.21 -11.19
N THR A 335 16.18 -13.35 -10.28
CA THR A 335 16.82 -13.76 -9.03
C THR A 335 15.91 -13.45 -7.85
N PRO A 336 15.66 -14.40 -6.94
CA PRO A 336 15.05 -14.15 -5.64
C PRO A 336 15.84 -13.17 -4.78
N LEU A 337 17.13 -12.97 -5.07
CA LEU A 337 17.89 -11.81 -4.59
C LEU A 337 17.22 -10.48 -4.99
N LEU A 338 16.50 -10.44 -6.11
CA LEU A 338 15.69 -9.29 -6.47
C LEU A 338 14.57 -9.08 -5.46
N PHE A 339 13.91 -10.15 -5.00
CA PHE A 339 12.89 -10.07 -3.94
C PHE A 339 13.50 -9.62 -2.61
N VAL A 340 14.65 -10.18 -2.25
CA VAL A 340 15.39 -9.75 -1.04
C VAL A 340 15.88 -8.31 -1.21
N SER A 341 16.31 -7.89 -2.39
CA SER A 341 16.77 -6.53 -2.66
C SER A 341 15.64 -5.49 -2.73
N LEU A 342 14.41 -5.91 -3.04
CA LEU A 342 13.22 -5.06 -2.90
C LEU A 342 13.01 -4.59 -1.45
N PHE A 343 13.49 -5.37 -0.50
CA PHE A 343 13.34 -5.18 0.93
C PHE A 343 14.67 -4.91 1.66
N SER A 344 15.79 -4.95 0.97
CA SER A 344 17.12 -4.54 1.44
C SER A 344 17.59 -3.29 0.67
N ASP A 345 18.65 -2.62 1.14
CA ASP A 345 19.20 -1.43 0.48
C ASP A 345 19.37 -1.69 -1.03
N ALA A 346 18.47 -1.10 -1.82
CA ALA A 346 18.36 -1.36 -3.24
C ALA A 346 19.63 -0.87 -3.97
N ASP A 347 20.23 -1.76 -4.73
CA ASP A 347 21.19 -1.40 -5.77
C ASP A 347 20.50 -0.53 -6.84
N GLU A 348 21.24 0.31 -7.55
CA GLU A 348 20.73 1.15 -8.66
C GLU A 348 19.94 0.32 -9.71
N SER A 349 20.26 -0.96 -9.88
CA SER A 349 19.59 -1.87 -10.82
C SER A 349 18.13 -2.19 -10.45
N THR A 350 17.73 -2.04 -9.18
CA THR A 350 16.37 -2.34 -8.67
C THR A 350 15.55 -1.12 -8.33
N THR A 351 16.12 0.07 -8.47
CA THR A 351 15.46 1.35 -8.15
C THR A 351 14.14 1.54 -8.90
N TRP A 352 14.02 1.01 -10.12
CA TRP A 352 12.80 1.08 -10.91
C TRP A 352 11.61 0.32 -10.27
N ILE A 353 11.88 -0.79 -9.57
CA ILE A 353 10.84 -1.58 -8.88
C ILE A 353 10.27 -0.77 -7.72
N ALA A 354 11.16 -0.21 -6.90
CA ALA A 354 10.75 0.66 -5.80
C ALA A 354 9.98 1.88 -6.31
N SER A 355 10.41 2.48 -7.44
CA SER A 355 9.74 3.64 -8.01
C SER A 355 8.30 3.39 -8.44
N MET A 356 7.95 2.16 -8.86
CA MET A 356 6.58 1.80 -9.23
C MET A 356 5.61 1.84 -8.04
N HIS A 357 6.14 1.66 -6.83
CA HIS A 357 5.37 1.67 -5.58
C HIS A 357 5.29 3.06 -4.93
N MET A 358 6.13 4.01 -5.34
CA MET A 358 6.19 5.32 -4.69
C MET A 358 4.94 6.15 -4.92
N PRO A 359 4.46 6.90 -3.89
CA PRO A 359 3.31 7.80 -4.03
C PRO A 359 3.48 8.80 -5.18
N ALA A 360 4.69 9.27 -5.42
CA ALA A 360 4.99 10.20 -6.52
C ALA A 360 4.67 9.62 -7.90
N THR A 361 4.89 8.31 -8.12
CA THR A 361 4.52 7.62 -9.36
C THR A 361 3.00 7.53 -9.51
N TYR A 362 2.30 7.18 -8.45
CA TYR A 362 0.83 7.18 -8.43
C TYR A 362 0.28 8.58 -8.76
N GLY A 363 0.80 9.61 -8.08
CA GLY A 363 0.39 10.99 -8.31
C GLY A 363 0.69 11.51 -9.72
N ALA A 364 1.78 11.05 -10.32
CA ALA A 364 2.13 11.38 -11.70
C ALA A 364 1.07 10.85 -12.69
N TRP A 365 0.74 9.57 -12.60
CA TRP A 365 -0.27 8.96 -13.46
C TRP A 365 -1.68 9.48 -13.18
N MET A 366 -2.03 9.73 -11.92
CA MET A 366 -3.30 10.37 -11.54
C MET A 366 -3.44 11.76 -12.15
N SER A 367 -2.36 12.57 -12.19
CA SER A 367 -2.37 13.90 -12.80
C SER A 367 -2.56 13.85 -14.32
N ALA A 368 -2.25 12.74 -14.97
CA ALA A 368 -2.46 12.56 -16.40
C ALA A 368 -3.90 12.14 -16.76
N LEU A 369 -4.73 11.78 -15.77
CA LEU A 369 -6.14 11.44 -15.97
C LEU A 369 -7.08 12.66 -15.92
N GLN A 370 -6.57 13.82 -15.53
CA GLN A 370 -7.29 15.09 -15.49
C GLN A 370 -7.13 15.84 -16.82
#